data_1acc1475eda0e24add00232a811eeb7a
#
_entry.id   1acc1475eda0e24add00232a811eeb7a
#
_cell.length_a   1.000
_cell.length_b   1.000
_cell.length_c   1.000
_cell.angle_alpha   90.00
_cell.angle_beta   90.00
_cell.angle_gamma   90.00
#
_symmetry.space_group_name_H-M   'P 1'
#
loop_
_entity.id
_entity.type
_entity.pdbx_description
1 polymer ?
#
loop_
_entity_poly.entity_id
_entity_poly.type
_entity_poly.pdbx_seq_one_letter_code
_entity_poly.pdbx_strand_id
1 'polypeptide(L)'
;MLYQRLAYYNMQWYAGSPHLRCLNVGKPDRPTYLPLEVCQLVPLQRYKKSLSTMQRSKLVEGSRQKPLDRKLSLSRALRDNNYDSEPMLRECGISIAREFMQVEGRVLQAPQLSAARDRELYTPNGRWNFNKDRFIQPIKVKTWGAVNFSARCNVRDLVKRLIQAGIMKGIQMEDCAADVIEEMHQMKWETPAKRVEDVFQQIKSSFKQQKPGFLLCVLPEKNSDIYGLWKRKCLAEHGIVTQCVVPPANIKDQYLTNVLLKINAKLGGLNSLLKNETTRAIPLVSKAQTIIFGMDVSHGSPGSNVPSVAAVVSSLGWPLISKYRASVRTQAPRKEIIDYLFKQVGDDDQGLIKESLIDFLNNSKGQPPEQIIIFRDGVSEGQFNMVLTDELTKITEACKFFGSKHFGGKWFPKFTVIIAQKNHHTRFFLPNERNRNEVNNVQPGTVVDKGICHPRNYDFYMCAHAGMIGTTRPTHYHVLHDDIGFSPDDLQELVHNLSYVYQRSTTAISIVAPIYYAHHAAAQVAKFTRLDDMSETSSSHASQAEPAPVPELPRLHPDVASSMFFC
;
A
#
# COMPACT_ATOMS: atom_id res chain seq x y z
N MET A 1 -0.21 43.81 32.89
CA MET A 1 -1.07 42.60 32.79
C MET A 1 -0.41 41.34 33.35
N LEU A 2 0.87 41.08 33.10
CA LEU A 2 1.59 39.91 33.69
C LEU A 2 1.66 39.99 35.22
N TYR A 3 2.00 41.15 35.77
CA TYR A 3 2.10 41.42 37.21
C TYR A 3 0.83 41.13 37.99
N GLN A 4 -0.34 41.47 37.46
CA GLN A 4 -1.62 41.26 38.16
C GLN A 4 -2.05 39.80 38.21
N ARG A 5 -1.66 38.98 37.24
CA ARG A 5 -1.97 37.54 37.23
C ARG A 5 -1.04 36.70 38.09
N LEU A 6 0.23 37.08 38.20
CA LEU A 6 1.18 36.40 39.10
C LEU A 6 0.79 36.57 40.56
N ALA A 7 0.26 37.74 40.94
CA ALA A 7 -0.31 37.99 42.28
C ALA A 7 -1.55 37.12 42.54
N TYR A 8 -2.39 36.85 41.53
CA TYR A 8 -3.58 36.01 41.64
C TYR A 8 -3.26 34.53 41.93
N TYR A 9 -2.11 34.00 41.46
CA TYR A 9 -1.66 32.62 41.70
C TYR A 9 -0.74 32.50 42.92
N ASN A 10 -0.57 33.50 43.73
CA ASN A 10 0.27 33.49 44.93
C ASN A 10 1.74 33.13 44.68
N MET A 11 2.27 33.48 43.49
CA MET A 11 3.62 33.18 43.08
C MET A 11 4.59 34.30 43.48
N GLN A 12 5.65 33.94 44.17
CA GLN A 12 6.74 34.90 44.47
C GLN A 12 7.53 35.17 43.17
N TRP A 13 7.58 36.46 42.82
CA TRP A 13 8.34 36.94 41.67
C TRP A 13 9.82 37.09 42.03
N TYR A 14 10.69 36.39 41.33
CA TYR A 14 12.12 36.65 41.41
C TYR A 14 12.45 37.83 40.48
N ALA A 15 12.91 38.93 41.04
CA ALA A 15 13.21 40.20 40.36
C ALA A 15 14.30 40.14 39.29
N GLY A 16 14.88 39.00 39.03
CA GLY A 16 15.94 38.75 38.04
C GLY A 16 15.51 38.24 36.67
N SER A 17 14.21 38.03 36.39
CA SER A 17 13.74 37.29 35.22
C SER A 17 12.89 38.07 34.21
N PRO A 18 13.14 39.37 33.90
CA PRO A 18 12.34 40.09 32.89
C PRO A 18 12.53 39.58 31.46
N HIS A 19 13.54 38.71 31.22
CA HIS A 19 13.91 38.19 29.91
C HIS A 19 13.41 36.76 29.63
N LEU A 20 12.66 36.16 30.58
CA LEU A 20 12.18 34.82 30.42
C LEU A 20 11.06 34.72 29.37
N ARG A 21 11.17 33.71 28.54
CA ARG A 21 10.17 33.39 27.51
C ARG A 21 8.87 32.92 28.18
N CYS A 22 7.75 33.46 27.71
CA CYS A 22 6.42 33.08 28.17
C CYS A 22 5.76 32.15 27.15
N LEU A 23 4.97 31.19 27.63
CA LEU A 23 4.09 30.38 26.83
C LEU A 23 2.72 31.05 26.73
N ASN A 24 2.21 31.25 25.51
CA ASN A 24 0.84 31.68 25.31
C ASN A 24 -0.10 30.49 25.46
N VAL A 25 -0.88 30.45 26.51
CA VAL A 25 -1.91 29.42 26.81
C VAL A 25 -3.32 29.89 26.51
N GLY A 26 -3.48 31.12 26.00
CA GLY A 26 -4.76 31.71 25.62
C GLY A 26 -5.13 31.45 24.15
N LYS A 27 -6.24 32.02 23.73
CA LYS A 27 -6.67 32.02 22.32
C LYS A 27 -5.89 33.07 21.52
N PRO A 28 -5.80 32.95 20.17
CA PRO A 28 -5.10 33.91 19.32
C PRO A 28 -5.60 35.36 19.51
N ASP A 29 -6.92 35.55 19.65
CA ASP A 29 -7.62 36.81 19.87
C ASP A 29 -7.59 37.29 21.33
N ARG A 30 -7.26 36.38 22.27
CA ARG A 30 -7.20 36.67 23.71
C ARG A 30 -6.02 35.93 24.35
N PRO A 31 -4.77 36.41 24.13
CA PRO A 31 -3.57 35.72 24.60
C PRO A 31 -3.47 35.74 26.13
N THR A 32 -3.05 34.64 26.69
CA THR A 32 -2.73 34.49 28.12
C THR A 32 -1.32 33.96 28.23
N TYR A 33 -0.42 34.71 28.81
CA TYR A 33 0.99 34.35 28.90
C TYR A 33 1.32 33.81 30.30
N LEU A 34 1.99 32.66 30.35
CA LEU A 34 2.58 32.09 31.55
C LEU A 34 4.09 32.01 31.40
N PRO A 35 4.89 32.38 32.43
CA PRO A 35 6.35 32.12 32.40
C PRO A 35 6.64 30.63 32.25
N LEU A 36 7.68 30.27 31.48
CA LEU A 36 8.06 28.87 31.27
C LEU A 36 8.42 28.15 32.57
N GLU A 37 8.93 28.89 33.58
CA GLU A 37 9.31 28.37 34.90
C GLU A 37 8.15 27.75 35.67
N VAL A 38 6.92 28.26 35.47
CA VAL A 38 5.73 27.74 36.12
C VAL A 38 4.98 26.71 35.27
N CYS A 39 5.54 26.38 34.12
CA CYS A 39 4.96 25.40 33.20
C CYS A 39 5.69 24.08 33.34
N GLN A 40 4.95 23.02 33.61
CA GLN A 40 5.48 21.66 33.58
C GLN A 40 4.96 20.94 32.34
N LEU A 41 5.89 20.32 31.62
CA LEU A 41 5.49 19.48 30.49
C LEU A 41 4.80 18.20 30.99
N VAL A 42 3.54 18.03 30.65
CA VAL A 42 2.82 16.78 30.96
C VAL A 42 3.47 15.64 30.17
N PRO A 43 3.93 14.57 30.83
CA PRO A 43 4.53 13.43 30.15
C PRO A 43 3.50 12.68 29.30
N LEU A 44 3.98 11.84 28.37
CA LEU A 44 3.18 10.96 27.51
C LEU A 44 2.17 11.67 26.60
N GLN A 45 2.40 12.93 26.30
CA GLN A 45 1.56 13.63 25.31
C GLN A 45 1.80 13.09 23.91
N ARG A 46 0.69 12.85 23.18
CA ARG A 46 0.76 12.45 21.77
C ARG A 46 1.24 13.63 20.93
N TYR A 47 2.33 13.43 20.18
CA TYR A 47 2.78 14.39 19.18
C TYR A 47 1.79 14.46 18.01
N LYS A 48 1.17 15.61 17.78
CA LYS A 48 0.09 15.80 16.79
C LYS A 48 0.57 16.29 15.41
N LYS A 49 1.84 16.75 15.31
CA LYS A 49 2.41 17.26 14.06
C LYS A 49 3.07 16.14 13.26
N SER A 50 3.28 16.38 11.98
CA SER A 50 4.07 15.47 11.13
C SER A 50 5.50 15.36 11.64
N LEU A 51 6.03 14.15 11.74
CA LEU A 51 7.40 13.93 12.14
C LEU A 51 8.34 14.43 11.04
N SER A 52 9.42 15.11 11.42
CA SER A 52 10.52 15.42 10.51
C SER A 52 11.19 14.12 10.03
N THR A 53 11.93 14.19 8.92
CA THR A 53 12.66 13.02 8.38
C THR A 53 13.61 12.42 9.42
N MET A 54 14.29 13.26 10.21
CA MET A 54 15.20 12.81 11.27
C MET A 54 14.46 12.14 12.42
N GLN A 55 13.35 12.74 12.89
CA GLN A 55 12.50 12.14 13.94
C GLN A 55 11.94 10.78 13.51
N ARG A 56 11.45 10.70 12.27
CA ARG A 56 10.96 9.43 11.68
C ARG A 56 12.06 8.39 11.60
N SER A 57 13.26 8.77 11.15
CA SER A 57 14.41 7.87 11.08
C SER A 57 14.78 7.30 12.45
N LYS A 58 14.90 8.15 13.46
CA LYS A 58 15.21 7.73 14.85
C LYS A 58 14.11 6.83 15.45
N LEU A 59 12.84 7.15 15.21
CA LEU A 59 11.72 6.32 15.66
C LEU A 59 11.75 4.94 15.01
N VAL A 60 11.99 4.89 13.70
CA VAL A 60 12.13 3.64 12.94
C VAL A 60 13.33 2.83 13.45
N GLU A 61 14.47 3.47 13.71
CA GLU A 61 15.67 2.83 14.25
C GLU A 61 15.39 2.20 15.62
N GLY A 62 14.79 2.94 16.55
CA GLY A 62 14.44 2.44 17.88
C GLY A 62 13.36 1.34 17.86
N SER A 63 12.50 1.30 16.84
CA SER A 63 11.47 0.27 16.67
C SER A 63 11.97 -1.03 16.02
N ARG A 64 13.18 -1.03 15.44
CA ARG A 64 13.79 -2.18 14.72
C ARG A 64 14.48 -3.17 15.65
N GLN A 65 13.79 -3.62 16.68
CA GLN A 65 14.34 -4.63 17.58
C GLN A 65 14.42 -6.00 16.90
N LYS A 66 15.57 -6.67 16.99
CA LYS A 66 15.71 -8.07 16.59
C LYS A 66 14.85 -8.96 17.49
N PRO A 67 14.51 -10.20 17.07
CA PRO A 67 13.63 -11.08 17.85
C PRO A 67 14.10 -11.28 19.30
N LEU A 68 15.38 -11.54 19.53
CA LEU A 68 15.93 -11.70 20.88
C LEU A 68 15.78 -10.43 21.72
N ASP A 69 16.19 -9.26 21.16
CA ASP A 69 16.12 -7.98 21.88
C ASP A 69 14.68 -7.63 22.24
N ARG A 70 13.75 -7.90 21.32
CA ARG A 70 12.32 -7.69 21.57
C ARG A 70 11.79 -8.62 22.65
N LYS A 71 12.14 -9.92 22.62
CA LYS A 71 11.74 -10.89 23.63
C LYS A 71 12.23 -10.48 25.01
N LEU A 72 13.50 -10.09 25.12
CA LEU A 72 14.09 -9.61 26.36
C LEU A 72 13.46 -8.30 26.85
N SER A 73 13.19 -7.36 25.93
CA SER A 73 12.54 -6.09 26.25
C SER A 73 11.12 -6.29 26.80
N LEU A 74 10.34 -7.19 26.19
CA LEU A 74 8.99 -7.52 26.65
C LEU A 74 9.02 -8.19 28.03
N SER A 75 9.93 -9.16 28.26
CA SER A 75 10.07 -9.82 29.56
C SER A 75 10.53 -8.85 30.66
N ARG A 76 11.39 -7.86 30.31
CA ARG A 76 11.80 -6.80 31.22
C ARG A 76 10.63 -5.88 31.56
N ALA A 77 9.91 -5.39 30.55
CA ALA A 77 8.76 -4.52 30.76
C ALA A 77 7.68 -5.18 31.65
N LEU A 78 7.43 -6.47 31.46
CA LEU A 78 6.49 -7.23 32.30
C LEU A 78 6.93 -7.26 33.77
N ARG A 79 8.22 -7.49 34.03
CA ARG A 79 8.77 -7.48 35.40
C ARG A 79 8.74 -6.09 36.03
N ASP A 80 9.18 -5.07 35.27
CA ASP A 80 9.32 -3.69 35.77
C ASP A 80 7.97 -3.05 36.09
N ASN A 81 6.93 -3.37 35.32
CA ASN A 81 5.58 -2.85 35.54
C ASN A 81 4.80 -3.60 36.64
N ASN A 82 5.22 -4.81 37.03
CA ASN A 82 4.61 -5.62 38.11
C ASN A 82 3.06 -5.57 38.08
N TYR A 83 2.45 -5.95 36.97
CA TYR A 83 0.99 -5.90 36.77
C TYR A 83 0.19 -6.71 37.80
N ASP A 84 0.79 -7.72 38.44
CA ASP A 84 0.16 -8.51 39.47
C ASP A 84 -0.18 -7.67 40.73
N SER A 85 0.51 -6.54 40.94
CA SER A 85 0.25 -5.61 42.04
C SER A 85 -0.78 -4.52 41.70
N GLU A 86 -1.24 -4.46 40.46
CA GLU A 86 -2.21 -3.43 40.01
C GLU A 86 -3.62 -3.77 40.53
N PRO A 87 -4.21 -2.94 41.44
CA PRO A 87 -5.50 -3.24 42.05
C PRO A 87 -6.63 -3.40 41.04
N MET A 88 -6.68 -2.56 40.00
CA MET A 88 -7.73 -2.62 38.99
C MET A 88 -7.73 -3.95 38.21
N LEU A 89 -6.55 -4.43 37.83
CA LEU A 89 -6.43 -5.72 37.14
C LEU A 89 -6.89 -6.88 38.04
N ARG A 90 -6.50 -6.85 39.31
CA ARG A 90 -6.89 -7.85 40.29
C ARG A 90 -8.39 -7.87 40.55
N GLU A 91 -9.03 -6.69 40.74
CA GLU A 91 -10.47 -6.60 40.93
C GLU A 91 -11.27 -7.03 39.69
N CYS A 92 -10.72 -6.83 38.49
CA CYS A 92 -11.29 -7.35 37.23
C CYS A 92 -11.00 -8.84 37.00
N GLY A 93 -10.28 -9.54 37.89
CA GLY A 93 -9.88 -10.94 37.71
C GLY A 93 -8.90 -11.16 36.57
N ILE A 94 -8.13 -10.12 36.17
CA ILE A 94 -7.18 -10.19 35.06
C ILE A 94 -5.78 -10.46 35.61
N SER A 95 -5.13 -11.51 35.12
CA SER A 95 -3.73 -11.83 35.38
C SER A 95 -2.95 -11.92 34.06
N ILE A 96 -1.67 -11.55 34.11
CA ILE A 96 -0.79 -11.63 32.93
C ILE A 96 0.27 -12.70 33.19
N ALA A 97 0.30 -13.74 32.34
CA ALA A 97 1.28 -14.79 32.44
C ALA A 97 2.72 -14.25 32.31
N ARG A 98 3.64 -14.73 33.12
CA ARG A 98 5.06 -14.32 33.08
C ARG A 98 5.83 -14.95 31.93
N GLU A 99 5.38 -16.10 31.47
CA GLU A 99 5.96 -16.84 30.34
C GLU A 99 5.20 -16.56 29.06
N PHE A 100 5.93 -16.60 27.92
CA PHE A 100 5.29 -16.53 26.62
C PHE A 100 4.44 -17.78 26.37
N MET A 101 3.25 -17.59 25.84
CA MET A 101 2.39 -18.69 25.43
C MET A 101 3.08 -19.49 24.32
N GLN A 102 3.08 -20.81 24.47
CA GLN A 102 3.54 -21.73 23.44
C GLN A 102 2.37 -22.11 22.54
N VAL A 103 2.60 -22.04 21.25
CA VAL A 103 1.61 -22.39 20.23
C VAL A 103 2.24 -23.27 19.17
N GLU A 104 1.46 -24.16 18.60
CA GLU A 104 1.87 -24.93 17.44
C GLU A 104 1.77 -24.06 16.19
N GLY A 105 2.82 -24.09 15.36
CA GLY A 105 2.85 -23.44 14.06
C GLY A 105 3.37 -24.42 13.02
N ARG A 106 2.77 -24.42 11.84
CA ARG A 106 3.26 -25.18 10.68
C ARG A 106 3.90 -24.25 9.67
N VAL A 107 4.82 -24.76 8.87
CA VAL A 107 5.51 -24.02 7.82
C VAL A 107 5.05 -24.56 6.47
N LEU A 108 4.30 -23.76 5.73
CA LEU A 108 3.92 -24.08 4.36
C LEU A 108 5.15 -24.02 3.44
N GLN A 109 5.23 -24.95 2.50
CA GLN A 109 6.29 -24.92 1.50
C GLN A 109 6.12 -23.69 0.59
N ALA A 110 7.25 -23.07 0.23
CA ALA A 110 7.23 -21.97 -0.73
C ALA A 110 6.65 -22.44 -2.07
N PRO A 111 5.72 -21.68 -2.68
CA PRO A 111 5.18 -22.04 -3.97
C PRO A 111 6.26 -21.99 -5.05
N GLN A 112 6.18 -22.87 -6.02
CA GLN A 112 7.07 -22.87 -7.17
C GLN A 112 6.73 -21.70 -8.10
N LEU A 113 7.75 -20.93 -8.49
CA LEU A 113 7.63 -19.84 -9.45
C LEU A 113 8.28 -20.24 -10.77
N SER A 114 7.62 -19.91 -11.88
CA SER A 114 8.12 -20.13 -13.24
C SER A 114 8.57 -18.80 -13.86
N ALA A 115 9.72 -18.84 -14.52
CA ALA A 115 10.22 -17.82 -15.44
C ALA A 115 10.04 -18.29 -16.90
N ALA A 116 10.61 -17.57 -17.86
CA ALA A 116 10.52 -17.94 -19.27
C ALA A 116 10.98 -19.39 -19.54
N ARG A 117 10.32 -20.07 -20.47
CA ARG A 117 10.58 -21.47 -20.86
C ARG A 117 10.39 -22.47 -19.71
N ASP A 118 9.39 -22.21 -18.85
CA ASP A 118 9.06 -23.01 -17.66
C ASP A 118 10.23 -23.27 -16.71
N ARG A 119 11.24 -22.39 -16.76
CA ARG A 119 12.35 -22.47 -15.82
C ARG A 119 11.88 -22.14 -14.43
N GLU A 120 12.14 -23.05 -13.50
CA GLU A 120 11.81 -22.85 -12.09
C GLU A 120 12.75 -21.84 -11.42
N LEU A 121 12.17 -20.88 -10.72
CA LEU A 121 12.91 -19.93 -9.89
C LEU A 121 13.05 -20.51 -8.48
N TYR A 122 14.27 -20.69 -8.03
CA TYR A 122 14.55 -21.11 -6.67
C TYR A 122 14.19 -19.99 -5.69
N THR A 123 13.35 -20.28 -4.68
CA THR A 123 12.76 -19.30 -3.74
C THR A 123 13.19 -19.53 -2.28
N PRO A 124 14.48 -19.61 -1.94
CA PRO A 124 14.93 -19.85 -0.57
C PRO A 124 14.47 -18.71 0.34
N ASN A 125 13.88 -19.07 1.47
CA ASN A 125 13.38 -18.08 2.45
C ASN A 125 12.49 -17.01 1.82
N GLY A 126 11.64 -17.36 0.85
CA GLY A 126 10.74 -16.43 0.19
C GLY A 126 11.44 -15.37 -0.68
N ARG A 127 12.62 -15.64 -1.19
CA ARG A 127 13.39 -14.74 -2.07
C ARG A 127 13.85 -15.44 -3.32
N TRP A 128 13.87 -14.72 -4.43
CA TRP A 128 14.40 -15.19 -5.72
C TRP A 128 15.14 -14.10 -6.46
N ASN A 129 15.67 -14.39 -7.61
CA ASN A 129 16.31 -13.40 -8.49
C ASN A 129 16.16 -13.79 -9.95
N PHE A 130 16.38 -12.84 -10.83
CA PHE A 130 16.39 -13.04 -12.27
C PHE A 130 17.80 -12.93 -12.89
N ASN A 131 18.86 -13.19 -12.13
CA ASN A 131 20.24 -12.98 -12.62
C ASN A 131 20.51 -13.73 -13.92
N LYS A 132 20.04 -14.97 -14.02
CA LYS A 132 20.22 -15.86 -15.18
C LYS A 132 18.92 -16.11 -15.95
N ASP A 133 17.80 -15.53 -15.53
CA ASP A 133 16.47 -15.85 -16.03
C ASP A 133 15.85 -14.67 -16.76
N ARG A 134 14.94 -14.97 -17.68
CA ARG A 134 14.11 -14.02 -18.42
C ARG A 134 12.72 -13.96 -17.81
N PHE A 135 12.06 -12.82 -17.96
CA PHE A 135 10.66 -12.68 -17.55
C PHE A 135 9.76 -13.64 -18.36
N ILE A 136 8.72 -14.15 -17.72
CA ILE A 136 7.85 -15.15 -18.35
C ILE A 136 7.05 -14.56 -19.53
N GLN A 137 6.58 -13.31 -19.41
CA GLN A 137 5.95 -12.55 -20.48
C GLN A 137 6.62 -11.17 -20.59
N PRO A 138 7.79 -11.09 -21.26
CA PRO A 138 8.46 -9.82 -21.47
C PRO A 138 7.72 -8.98 -22.51
N ILE A 139 7.70 -7.67 -22.30
CA ILE A 139 7.06 -6.70 -23.20
C ILE A 139 7.94 -6.32 -24.40
N LYS A 140 7.28 -5.71 -25.41
CA LYS A 140 7.92 -4.98 -26.50
C LYS A 140 7.60 -3.49 -26.36
N VAL A 141 8.63 -2.65 -26.27
CA VAL A 141 8.50 -1.19 -26.17
C VAL A 141 9.03 -0.58 -27.46
N LYS A 142 8.12 -0.12 -28.33
CA LYS A 142 8.49 0.43 -29.64
C LYS A 142 8.81 1.92 -29.58
N THR A 143 7.96 2.68 -28.96
CA THR A 143 8.06 4.15 -28.89
C THR A 143 8.14 4.60 -27.45
N TRP A 144 9.29 5.09 -27.02
CA TRP A 144 9.47 5.54 -25.66
C TRP A 144 10.54 6.63 -25.54
N GLY A 145 10.56 7.34 -24.43
CA GLY A 145 11.53 8.39 -24.17
C GLY A 145 11.94 8.46 -22.71
N ALA A 146 13.06 9.11 -22.46
CA ALA A 146 13.55 9.44 -21.14
C ALA A 146 13.53 10.95 -20.90
N VAL A 147 13.09 11.34 -19.71
CA VAL A 147 12.97 12.74 -19.28
C VAL A 147 13.79 12.92 -18.01
N ASN A 148 14.57 13.98 -17.93
CA ASN A 148 15.34 14.33 -16.75
C ASN A 148 14.87 15.66 -16.16
N PHE A 149 14.32 15.62 -14.95
CA PHE A 149 13.99 16.79 -14.15
C PHE A 149 15.20 17.22 -13.30
N SER A 150 16.27 17.61 -13.97
CA SER A 150 17.48 18.16 -13.32
C SER A 150 18.16 17.23 -12.29
N ALA A 151 17.97 15.92 -12.41
CA ALA A 151 18.74 14.98 -11.61
C ALA A 151 20.22 14.99 -12.00
N ARG A 152 21.09 14.97 -10.98
CA ARG A 152 22.54 14.98 -11.18
C ARG A 152 23.06 13.57 -11.49
N CYS A 153 22.75 13.04 -12.67
CA CYS A 153 23.23 11.74 -13.13
C CYS A 153 23.38 11.73 -14.65
N ASN A 154 24.18 10.82 -15.18
CA ASN A 154 24.27 10.58 -16.62
C ASN A 154 23.07 9.73 -17.07
N VAL A 155 21.99 10.40 -17.53
CA VAL A 155 20.75 9.71 -17.94
C VAL A 155 20.95 8.90 -19.22
N ARG A 156 21.83 9.33 -20.14
CA ARG A 156 22.15 8.56 -21.35
C ARG A 156 22.79 7.21 -21.01
N ASP A 157 23.74 7.19 -20.05
CA ASP A 157 24.32 5.93 -19.57
C ASP A 157 23.30 5.06 -18.85
N LEU A 158 22.45 5.65 -18.01
CA LEU A 158 21.33 4.94 -17.36
C LEU A 158 20.42 4.26 -18.38
N VAL A 159 19.99 4.99 -19.43
CA VAL A 159 19.14 4.48 -20.51
C VAL A 159 19.82 3.32 -21.24
N LYS A 160 21.09 3.49 -21.65
CA LYS A 160 21.88 2.45 -22.31
C LYS A 160 21.96 1.16 -21.49
N ARG A 161 22.31 1.30 -20.21
CA ARG A 161 22.39 0.16 -19.28
C ARG A 161 21.03 -0.47 -19.02
N LEU A 162 19.94 0.34 -18.95
CA LEU A 162 18.58 -0.17 -18.79
C LEU A 162 18.14 -1.01 -20.00
N ILE A 163 18.43 -0.57 -21.23
CA ILE A 163 18.15 -1.31 -22.45
C ILE A 163 18.91 -2.65 -22.44
N GLN A 164 20.22 -2.63 -22.15
CA GLN A 164 21.04 -3.84 -22.07
C GLN A 164 20.52 -4.83 -21.03
N ALA A 165 20.19 -4.35 -19.83
CA ALA A 165 19.60 -5.18 -18.79
C ALA A 165 18.22 -5.70 -19.21
N GLY A 166 17.41 -4.92 -19.94
CA GLY A 166 16.10 -5.32 -20.48
C GLY A 166 16.21 -6.46 -21.47
N ILE A 167 17.15 -6.39 -22.41
CA ILE A 167 17.42 -7.46 -23.39
C ILE A 167 17.76 -8.77 -22.68
N MET A 168 18.58 -8.73 -21.63
CA MET A 168 18.90 -9.91 -20.82
C MET A 168 17.67 -10.52 -20.15
N LYS A 169 16.67 -9.70 -19.81
CA LYS A 169 15.38 -10.16 -19.24
C LYS A 169 14.33 -10.52 -20.29
N GLY A 170 14.67 -10.43 -21.58
CA GLY A 170 13.78 -10.73 -22.70
C GLY A 170 12.93 -9.56 -23.17
N ILE A 171 13.01 -8.39 -22.50
CA ILE A 171 12.31 -7.19 -22.93
C ILE A 171 12.94 -6.70 -24.24
N GLN A 172 12.10 -6.45 -25.23
CA GLN A 172 12.51 -5.84 -26.49
C GLN A 172 12.24 -4.35 -26.40
N MET A 173 13.28 -3.57 -26.08
CA MET A 173 13.23 -2.12 -26.11
C MET A 173 13.95 -1.65 -27.38
N GLU A 174 13.21 -0.95 -28.24
CA GLU A 174 13.84 -0.23 -29.35
C GLU A 174 14.68 0.92 -28.77
N ASP A 175 15.58 1.48 -29.55
CA ASP A 175 16.33 2.65 -29.13
C ASP A 175 15.34 3.78 -28.73
N CYS A 176 15.75 4.56 -27.76
CA CYS A 176 14.92 5.70 -27.31
C CYS A 176 14.62 6.59 -28.52
N ALA A 177 13.34 6.74 -28.84
CA ALA A 177 12.90 7.40 -30.08
C ALA A 177 13.27 8.89 -30.17
N ALA A 178 13.67 9.47 -29.03
CA ALA A 178 14.19 10.83 -28.92
C ALA A 178 15.45 10.82 -28.05
N ASP A 179 16.35 11.78 -28.23
CA ASP A 179 17.37 12.09 -27.23
C ASP A 179 16.73 12.30 -25.85
N VAL A 180 17.50 12.09 -24.80
CA VAL A 180 17.04 12.37 -23.44
C VAL A 180 16.53 13.81 -23.38
N ILE A 181 15.27 13.98 -23.03
CA ILE A 181 14.64 15.29 -22.87
C ILE A 181 15.09 15.85 -21.52
N GLU A 182 15.94 16.88 -21.58
CA GLU A 182 16.45 17.56 -20.39
C GLU A 182 15.57 18.76 -20.07
N GLU A 183 15.19 18.90 -18.80
CA GLU A 183 14.53 20.12 -18.33
C GLU A 183 15.43 21.33 -18.57
N MET A 184 14.90 22.40 -19.19
CA MET A 184 15.66 23.61 -19.42
C MET A 184 16.13 24.23 -18.12
N HIS A 185 17.39 24.67 -18.09
CA HIS A 185 18.02 25.18 -16.85
C HIS A 185 17.23 26.33 -16.20
N GLN A 186 16.62 27.17 -16.99
CA GLN A 186 15.79 28.31 -16.53
C GLN A 186 14.54 27.85 -15.79
N MET A 187 13.99 26.67 -16.16
CA MET A 187 12.76 26.15 -15.59
C MET A 187 12.90 25.63 -14.16
N LYS A 188 14.12 25.38 -13.69
CA LYS A 188 14.36 24.89 -12.31
C LYS A 188 13.77 25.76 -11.21
N TRP A 189 13.66 27.05 -11.47
CA TRP A 189 13.17 28.07 -10.53
C TRP A 189 11.66 28.33 -10.66
N GLU A 190 11.03 27.72 -11.65
CA GLU A 190 9.61 27.84 -11.89
C GLU A 190 8.78 26.89 -11.03
N THR A 191 7.47 27.13 -11.01
CA THR A 191 6.55 26.26 -10.27
C THR A 191 6.57 24.83 -10.85
N PRO A 192 6.37 23.79 -10.02
CA PRO A 192 6.35 22.41 -10.49
C PRO A 192 5.36 22.16 -11.64
N ALA A 193 4.21 22.84 -11.63
CA ALA A 193 3.21 22.72 -12.69
C ALA A 193 3.73 23.24 -14.03
N LYS A 194 4.39 24.41 -14.03
CA LYS A 194 4.99 25.01 -15.23
C LYS A 194 6.15 24.17 -15.76
N ARG A 195 6.97 23.62 -14.86
CA ARG A 195 8.07 22.71 -15.20
C ARG A 195 7.57 21.45 -15.92
N VAL A 196 6.52 20.84 -15.42
CA VAL A 196 5.91 19.66 -16.04
C VAL A 196 5.30 20.00 -17.39
N GLU A 197 4.60 21.14 -17.50
CA GLU A 197 3.99 21.58 -18.76
C GLU A 197 5.04 21.84 -19.85
N ASP A 198 6.11 22.55 -19.52
CA ASP A 198 7.22 22.83 -20.45
C ASP A 198 7.85 21.53 -20.98
N VAL A 199 8.16 20.59 -20.10
CA VAL A 199 8.70 19.28 -20.50
C VAL A 199 7.71 18.51 -21.39
N PHE A 200 6.40 18.63 -21.15
CA PHE A 200 5.39 18.00 -22.03
C PHE A 200 5.34 18.64 -23.42
N GLN A 201 5.57 19.95 -23.56
CA GLN A 201 5.69 20.60 -24.88
C GLN A 201 6.94 20.08 -25.62
N GLN A 202 8.07 19.90 -24.91
CA GLN A 202 9.26 19.29 -25.50
C GLN A 202 9.00 17.84 -25.94
N ILE A 203 8.28 17.03 -25.14
CA ILE A 203 7.88 15.67 -25.52
C ILE A 203 7.06 15.69 -26.81
N LYS A 204 6.01 16.53 -26.89
CA LYS A 204 5.18 16.65 -28.10
C LYS A 204 6.01 16.97 -29.34
N SER A 205 6.94 17.89 -29.22
CA SER A 205 7.82 18.27 -30.32
C SER A 205 8.77 17.14 -30.71
N SER A 206 9.43 16.48 -29.72
CA SER A 206 10.40 15.41 -29.95
C SER A 206 9.76 14.16 -30.58
N PHE A 207 8.53 13.86 -30.22
CA PHE A 207 7.76 12.74 -30.78
C PHE A 207 6.89 13.12 -31.97
N LYS A 208 7.11 14.32 -32.60
CA LYS A 208 6.36 14.80 -33.76
C LYS A 208 4.85 14.68 -33.57
N GLN A 209 4.36 15.08 -32.40
CA GLN A 209 2.95 14.98 -31.98
C GLN A 209 2.40 13.54 -31.82
N GLN A 210 3.23 12.50 -31.99
CA GLN A 210 2.83 11.13 -31.72
C GLN A 210 2.89 10.85 -30.22
N LYS A 211 1.97 10.01 -29.74
CA LYS A 211 1.93 9.62 -28.35
C LYS A 211 3.00 8.55 -28.06
N PRO A 212 3.95 8.77 -27.12
CA PRO A 212 4.86 7.72 -26.69
C PRO A 212 4.11 6.63 -25.92
N GLY A 213 4.49 5.37 -26.12
CA GLY A 213 3.93 4.25 -25.38
C GLY A 213 4.42 4.16 -23.93
N PHE A 214 5.61 4.74 -23.66
CA PHE A 214 6.22 4.73 -22.33
C PHE A 214 7.15 5.94 -22.13
N LEU A 215 7.18 6.46 -20.89
CA LEU A 215 8.11 7.51 -20.48
C LEU A 215 8.86 7.12 -19.20
N LEU A 216 10.20 7.09 -19.27
CA LEU A 216 11.07 7.01 -18.09
C LEU A 216 11.30 8.43 -17.55
N CYS A 217 10.92 8.68 -16.32
CA CYS A 217 11.08 9.99 -15.67
C CYS A 217 12.16 9.91 -14.59
N VAL A 218 13.24 10.66 -14.76
CA VAL A 218 14.33 10.75 -13.80
C VAL A 218 14.13 11.97 -12.91
N LEU A 219 14.00 11.74 -11.60
CA LEU A 219 13.76 12.77 -10.60
C LEU A 219 15.02 13.02 -9.76
N PRO A 220 15.25 14.25 -9.25
CA PRO A 220 16.42 14.59 -8.45
C PRO A 220 16.36 13.93 -7.06
N GLU A 221 15.16 13.72 -6.51
CA GLU A 221 14.96 13.19 -5.17
C GLU A 221 13.66 12.42 -5.02
N LYS A 222 13.56 11.61 -3.94
CA LYS A 222 12.41 10.73 -3.69
C LYS A 222 11.11 11.48 -3.38
N ASN A 223 11.21 12.64 -2.77
CA ASN A 223 10.05 13.47 -2.36
C ASN A 223 9.86 14.68 -3.30
N SER A 224 10.24 14.54 -4.57
CA SER A 224 10.09 15.60 -5.55
C SER A 224 8.61 16.02 -5.70
N ASP A 225 8.36 17.31 -5.67
CA ASP A 225 7.06 17.95 -5.91
C ASP A 225 6.56 17.78 -7.36
N ILE A 226 7.46 17.42 -8.27
CA ILE A 226 7.16 17.05 -9.67
C ILE A 226 6.35 15.74 -9.76
N TYR A 227 6.60 14.79 -8.84
CA TYR A 227 6.10 13.41 -8.97
C TYR A 227 4.59 13.31 -9.19
N GLY A 228 3.79 13.99 -8.35
CA GLY A 228 2.33 13.92 -8.43
C GLY A 228 1.78 14.52 -9.72
N LEU A 229 2.26 15.74 -10.08
CA LEU A 229 1.87 16.45 -11.27
C LEU A 229 2.27 15.70 -12.55
N TRP A 230 3.48 15.15 -12.59
CA TRP A 230 3.94 14.30 -13.69
C TRP A 230 3.06 13.06 -13.86
N LYS A 231 2.74 12.38 -12.76
CA LYS A 231 1.87 11.19 -12.78
C LYS A 231 0.47 11.53 -13.26
N ARG A 232 -0.12 12.61 -12.77
CA ARG A 232 -1.40 13.11 -13.24
C ARG A 232 -1.38 13.40 -14.75
N LYS A 233 -0.38 14.15 -15.20
CA LYS A 233 -0.22 14.53 -16.62
C LYS A 233 -0.12 13.29 -17.51
N CYS A 234 0.73 12.33 -17.13
CA CYS A 234 0.90 11.08 -17.88
C CYS A 234 -0.36 10.20 -17.85
N LEU A 235 -0.86 9.87 -16.64
CA LEU A 235 -1.83 8.79 -16.46
C LEU A 235 -3.29 9.25 -16.61
N ALA A 236 -3.62 10.49 -16.23
CA ALA A 236 -4.98 10.99 -16.31
C ALA A 236 -5.23 11.81 -17.59
N GLU A 237 -4.27 12.68 -18.00
CA GLU A 237 -4.50 13.60 -19.10
C GLU A 237 -4.08 13.00 -20.47
N HIS A 238 -2.95 12.29 -20.54
CA HIS A 238 -2.40 11.80 -21.81
C HIS A 238 -2.44 10.28 -22.01
N GLY A 239 -2.78 9.50 -20.99
CA GLY A 239 -2.84 8.04 -21.07
C GLY A 239 -1.48 7.39 -21.39
N ILE A 240 -0.39 7.92 -20.84
CA ILE A 240 0.97 7.43 -21.08
C ILE A 240 1.45 6.68 -19.85
N VAL A 241 1.87 5.42 -20.02
CA VAL A 241 2.50 4.64 -18.94
C VAL A 241 3.87 5.25 -18.61
N THR A 242 4.16 5.45 -17.32
CA THR A 242 5.41 6.07 -16.90
C THR A 242 6.04 5.41 -15.68
N GLN A 243 7.38 5.37 -15.65
CA GLN A 243 8.18 4.95 -14.51
C GLN A 243 9.07 6.10 -14.02
N CYS A 244 8.82 6.60 -12.80
CA CYS A 244 9.72 7.53 -12.15
C CYS A 244 10.84 6.78 -11.43
N VAL A 245 12.05 7.30 -11.53
CA VAL A 245 13.25 6.77 -10.88
C VAL A 245 14.06 7.90 -10.24
N VAL A 246 14.72 7.58 -9.12
CA VAL A 246 15.76 8.40 -8.51
C VAL A 246 17.01 7.51 -8.49
N PRO A 247 17.93 7.67 -9.44
CA PRO A 247 19.09 6.81 -9.55
C PRO A 247 20.02 7.00 -8.34
N PRO A 248 20.56 5.91 -7.77
CA PRO A 248 21.63 6.00 -6.78
C PRO A 248 22.94 6.43 -7.45
N ALA A 249 23.88 6.97 -6.68
CA ALA A 249 25.19 7.36 -7.19
C ALA A 249 25.92 6.20 -7.90
N ASN A 250 25.77 4.98 -7.38
CA ASN A 250 26.29 3.77 -8.03
C ASN A 250 25.11 2.87 -8.46
N ILE A 251 24.90 2.75 -9.75
CA ILE A 251 23.84 1.95 -10.34
C ILE A 251 24.32 0.50 -10.45
N LYS A 252 23.69 -0.40 -9.69
CA LYS A 252 23.96 -1.85 -9.73
C LYS A 252 22.93 -2.57 -10.61
N ASP A 253 23.25 -3.74 -11.14
CA ASP A 253 22.35 -4.54 -12.00
C ASP A 253 21.05 -4.92 -11.29
N GLN A 254 21.10 -5.16 -9.98
CA GLN A 254 19.89 -5.40 -9.17
C GLN A 254 18.95 -4.20 -9.18
N TYR A 255 19.47 -2.97 -9.18
CA TYR A 255 18.64 -1.76 -9.28
C TYR A 255 17.95 -1.70 -10.63
N LEU A 256 18.67 -1.95 -11.73
CA LEU A 256 18.10 -1.99 -13.08
C LEU A 256 17.04 -3.09 -13.21
N THR A 257 17.32 -4.28 -12.68
CA THR A 257 16.35 -5.37 -12.62
C THR A 257 15.07 -4.93 -11.88
N ASN A 258 15.19 -4.30 -10.72
CA ASN A 258 14.04 -3.80 -9.95
C ASN A 258 13.24 -2.69 -10.67
N VAL A 259 13.88 -1.90 -11.52
CA VAL A 259 13.20 -0.93 -12.39
C VAL A 259 12.46 -1.66 -13.50
N LEU A 260 13.12 -2.64 -14.15
CA LEU A 260 12.54 -3.42 -15.25
C LEU A 260 11.35 -4.27 -14.82
N LEU A 261 11.35 -4.84 -13.60
CA LEU A 261 10.18 -5.53 -13.03
C LEU A 261 8.93 -4.64 -13.07
N LYS A 262 9.07 -3.38 -12.68
CA LYS A 262 7.96 -2.41 -12.66
C LYS A 262 7.55 -1.99 -14.07
N ILE A 263 8.50 -1.74 -14.96
CA ILE A 263 8.22 -1.36 -16.34
C ILE A 263 7.47 -2.49 -17.04
N ASN A 264 7.96 -3.72 -16.92
CA ASN A 264 7.33 -4.90 -17.53
C ASN A 264 5.88 -5.06 -17.06
N ALA A 265 5.64 -5.04 -15.75
CA ALA A 265 4.29 -5.19 -15.20
C ALA A 265 3.35 -4.05 -15.62
N LYS A 266 3.80 -2.79 -15.59
CA LYS A 266 2.98 -1.63 -16.00
C LYS A 266 2.57 -1.67 -17.46
N LEU A 267 3.41 -2.22 -18.32
CA LEU A 267 3.15 -2.34 -19.76
C LEU A 267 2.47 -3.67 -20.12
N GLY A 268 1.92 -4.38 -19.13
CA GLY A 268 1.09 -5.58 -19.32
C GLY A 268 1.86 -6.90 -19.39
N GLY A 269 3.19 -6.89 -19.19
CA GLY A 269 4.00 -8.11 -19.06
C GLY A 269 3.83 -8.78 -17.69
N LEU A 270 4.40 -9.99 -17.57
CA LEU A 270 4.52 -10.73 -16.32
C LEU A 270 5.98 -11.11 -16.09
N ASN A 271 6.45 -10.96 -14.87
CA ASN A 271 7.84 -11.27 -14.51
C ASN A 271 8.00 -12.76 -14.19
N SER A 272 7.12 -13.27 -13.33
CA SER A 272 7.00 -14.67 -12.96
C SER A 272 5.54 -15.03 -12.76
N LEU A 273 5.23 -16.32 -12.81
CA LEU A 273 3.93 -16.89 -12.46
C LEU A 273 4.12 -18.00 -11.43
N LEU A 274 3.11 -18.26 -10.65
CA LEU A 274 3.02 -19.50 -9.88
C LEU A 274 2.90 -20.68 -10.85
N LYS A 275 3.61 -21.75 -10.60
CA LYS A 275 3.44 -22.98 -11.38
C LYS A 275 1.98 -23.48 -11.28
N ASN A 276 1.35 -23.33 -10.12
CA ASN A 276 -0.04 -23.68 -9.89
C ASN A 276 -1.03 -22.86 -10.74
N GLU A 277 -0.67 -21.63 -11.18
CA GLU A 277 -1.49 -20.89 -12.15
C GLU A 277 -1.45 -21.56 -13.54
N THR A 278 -0.25 -21.95 -14.00
CA THR A 278 -0.08 -22.55 -15.32
C THR A 278 -0.63 -23.98 -15.39
N THR A 279 -0.50 -24.75 -14.30
CA THR A 279 -1.02 -26.12 -14.20
C THR A 279 -2.49 -26.20 -13.76
N ARG A 280 -3.12 -25.04 -13.47
CA ARG A 280 -4.50 -24.95 -12.95
C ARG A 280 -4.72 -25.76 -11.65
N ALA A 281 -3.77 -25.67 -10.75
CA ALA A 281 -3.76 -26.42 -9.49
C ALA A 281 -4.01 -25.57 -8.24
N ILE A 282 -4.39 -24.28 -8.38
CA ILE A 282 -4.76 -23.45 -7.23
C ILE A 282 -6.09 -23.94 -6.67
N PRO A 283 -6.17 -24.36 -5.39
CA PRO A 283 -7.37 -24.90 -4.80
C PRO A 283 -8.60 -24.02 -5.03
N LEU A 284 -9.70 -24.59 -5.47
CA LEU A 284 -10.99 -23.97 -5.80
C LEU A 284 -10.92 -22.85 -6.86
N VAL A 285 -9.91 -21.99 -6.84
CA VAL A 285 -9.72 -20.88 -7.79
C VAL A 285 -9.53 -21.38 -9.23
N SER A 286 -8.81 -22.48 -9.42
CA SER A 286 -8.58 -23.03 -10.75
C SER A 286 -9.75 -23.87 -11.30
N LYS A 287 -10.73 -24.21 -10.45
CA LYS A 287 -11.89 -25.04 -10.82
C LYS A 287 -13.05 -24.22 -11.37
N ALA A 288 -13.17 -22.95 -11.01
CA ALA A 288 -14.24 -22.06 -11.41
C ALA A 288 -13.69 -20.67 -11.72
N GLN A 289 -14.37 -19.93 -12.57
CA GLN A 289 -13.95 -18.58 -12.95
C GLN A 289 -13.99 -17.66 -11.73
N THR A 290 -12.82 -17.25 -11.27
CA THR A 290 -12.65 -16.54 -10.01
C THR A 290 -12.02 -15.17 -10.25
N ILE A 291 -12.64 -14.11 -9.73
CA ILE A 291 -12.04 -12.79 -9.59
C ILE A 291 -11.63 -12.57 -8.14
N ILE A 292 -10.42 -12.02 -7.94
CA ILE A 292 -9.87 -11.75 -6.62
C ILE A 292 -9.76 -10.24 -6.44
N PHE A 293 -10.42 -9.70 -5.40
CA PHE A 293 -10.35 -8.30 -5.03
C PHE A 293 -9.40 -8.07 -3.86
N GLY A 294 -8.66 -6.97 -3.91
CA GLY A 294 -7.98 -6.37 -2.79
C GLY A 294 -8.50 -4.96 -2.57
N MET A 295 -8.92 -4.63 -1.35
CA MET A 295 -9.55 -3.36 -1.03
C MET A 295 -8.85 -2.70 0.15
N ASP A 296 -8.58 -1.40 0.02
CA ASP A 296 -7.88 -0.59 1.03
C ASP A 296 -8.33 0.86 0.97
N VAL A 297 -8.28 1.56 2.12
CA VAL A 297 -8.54 2.99 2.23
C VAL A 297 -7.33 3.69 2.83
N SER A 298 -6.77 4.63 2.07
CA SER A 298 -5.66 5.46 2.52
C SER A 298 -6.17 6.77 3.12
N HIS A 299 -5.80 7.05 4.35
CA HIS A 299 -6.16 8.28 5.05
C HIS A 299 -5.01 9.30 5.02
N GLY A 300 -5.37 10.58 5.12
CA GLY A 300 -4.41 11.66 5.33
C GLY A 300 -3.68 11.56 6.68
N SER A 301 -2.75 12.47 6.92
CA SER A 301 -2.03 12.55 8.20
C SER A 301 -2.98 12.74 9.39
N PRO A 302 -2.67 12.18 10.58
CA PRO A 302 -3.48 12.39 11.76
C PRO A 302 -3.71 13.89 12.02
N GLY A 303 -4.98 14.29 12.14
CA GLY A 303 -5.36 15.70 12.37
C GLY A 303 -5.67 16.50 11.10
N SER A 304 -5.40 16.00 9.90
CA SER A 304 -5.79 16.65 8.64
C SER A 304 -7.23 16.29 8.24
N ASN A 305 -7.89 17.21 7.55
CA ASN A 305 -9.21 17.00 6.94
C ASN A 305 -9.11 16.63 5.44
N VAL A 306 -7.97 16.07 5.05
CA VAL A 306 -7.77 15.59 3.69
C VAL A 306 -8.71 14.41 3.41
N PRO A 307 -9.38 14.38 2.25
CA PRO A 307 -10.21 13.24 1.85
C PRO A 307 -9.46 11.92 1.92
N SER A 308 -10.16 10.88 2.34
CA SER A 308 -9.66 9.51 2.26
C SER A 308 -9.74 8.99 0.81
N VAL A 309 -8.85 8.10 0.46
CA VAL A 309 -8.77 7.53 -0.89
C VAL A 309 -9.01 6.03 -0.82
N ALA A 310 -10.16 5.59 -1.32
CA ALA A 310 -10.53 4.19 -1.43
C ALA A 310 -10.01 3.61 -2.75
N ALA A 311 -9.42 2.42 -2.69
CA ALA A 311 -8.96 1.68 -3.86
C ALA A 311 -9.48 0.25 -3.84
N VAL A 312 -9.98 -0.18 -4.99
CA VAL A 312 -10.36 -1.56 -5.30
C VAL A 312 -9.44 -2.06 -6.40
N VAL A 313 -8.69 -3.10 -6.11
CA VAL A 313 -7.83 -3.79 -7.08
C VAL A 313 -8.42 -5.15 -7.34
N SER A 314 -8.51 -5.55 -8.61
CA SER A 314 -9.02 -6.87 -9.00
C SER A 314 -8.08 -7.62 -9.92
N SER A 315 -8.08 -8.94 -9.87
CA SER A 315 -7.46 -9.76 -10.91
C SER A 315 -8.16 -9.50 -12.24
N LEU A 316 -7.36 -9.38 -13.32
CA LEU A 316 -7.85 -8.90 -14.61
C LEU A 316 -8.57 -9.98 -15.42
N GLY A 317 -8.29 -11.26 -15.17
CA GLY A 317 -8.87 -12.38 -15.89
C GLY A 317 -8.56 -13.71 -15.20
N TRP A 318 -9.03 -14.79 -15.80
CA TRP A 318 -8.87 -16.16 -15.31
C TRP A 318 -8.34 -17.05 -16.45
N PRO A 319 -7.53 -18.10 -16.20
CA PRO A 319 -7.13 -18.65 -14.90
C PRO A 319 -5.94 -17.95 -14.22
N LEU A 320 -5.29 -17.00 -14.87
CA LEU A 320 -4.13 -16.31 -14.29
C LEU A 320 -4.58 -15.24 -13.29
N ILE A 321 -4.01 -15.27 -12.07
CA ILE A 321 -4.34 -14.35 -10.98
C ILE A 321 -3.22 -13.34 -10.69
N SER A 322 -2.22 -13.23 -11.57
CA SER A 322 -1.04 -12.37 -11.36
C SER A 322 -1.13 -11.00 -12.05
N LYS A 323 -2.15 -10.76 -12.88
CA LYS A 323 -2.44 -9.46 -13.50
C LYS A 323 -3.60 -8.78 -12.81
N TYR A 324 -3.46 -7.48 -12.55
CA TYR A 324 -4.42 -6.70 -11.78
C TYR A 324 -4.75 -5.38 -12.45
N ARG A 325 -5.93 -4.85 -12.17
CA ARG A 325 -6.34 -3.48 -12.41
C ARG A 325 -6.70 -2.79 -11.11
N ALA A 326 -6.79 -1.45 -11.11
CA ALA A 326 -7.21 -0.68 -9.95
C ALA A 326 -8.24 0.38 -10.32
N SER A 327 -9.27 0.52 -9.51
CA SER A 327 -10.21 1.63 -9.50
C SER A 327 -10.07 2.40 -8.18
N VAL A 328 -10.07 3.73 -8.25
CA VAL A 328 -9.78 4.59 -7.09
C VAL A 328 -10.78 5.74 -7.03
N ARG A 329 -11.29 6.06 -5.82
CA ARG A 329 -12.18 7.20 -5.55
C ARG A 329 -11.82 7.88 -4.24
N THR A 330 -12.12 9.17 -4.14
CA THR A 330 -12.11 9.89 -2.86
C THR A 330 -13.41 9.67 -2.11
N GLN A 331 -13.30 9.72 -0.79
CA GLN A 331 -14.45 9.69 0.12
C GLN A 331 -14.19 10.59 1.34
N ALA A 332 -15.19 10.73 2.21
CA ALA A 332 -15.09 11.58 3.38
C ALA A 332 -13.83 11.31 4.22
N PRO A 333 -13.20 12.34 4.80
CA PRO A 333 -12.01 12.17 5.63
C PRO A 333 -12.23 11.16 6.75
N ARG A 334 -11.26 10.27 6.96
CA ARG A 334 -11.26 9.26 8.05
C ARG A 334 -12.37 8.23 7.97
N LYS A 335 -13.14 8.17 6.91
CA LYS A 335 -14.14 7.12 6.69
C LYS A 335 -13.43 5.87 6.17
N GLU A 336 -13.49 4.76 6.91
CA GLU A 336 -12.86 3.50 6.54
C GLU A 336 -13.72 2.70 5.56
N ILE A 337 -15.03 2.59 5.82
CA ILE A 337 -15.96 1.84 4.95
C ILE A 337 -16.07 2.51 3.58
N ILE A 338 -15.98 1.71 2.51
CA ILE A 338 -15.95 2.20 1.14
C ILE A 338 -17.37 2.50 0.64
N ASP A 339 -17.61 3.77 0.27
CA ASP A 339 -18.94 4.23 -0.13
C ASP A 339 -19.32 3.88 -1.57
N TYR A 340 -18.37 4.00 -2.49
CA TYR A 340 -18.60 3.98 -3.92
C TYR A 340 -18.39 2.61 -4.57
N LEU A 341 -18.64 1.50 -3.85
CA LEU A 341 -18.57 0.16 -4.44
C LEU A 341 -19.64 -0.04 -5.50
N PHE A 342 -20.87 0.43 -5.22
CA PHE A 342 -21.98 0.54 -6.14
C PHE A 342 -22.59 1.95 -6.07
N LYS A 343 -22.89 2.56 -7.21
CA LYS A 343 -23.54 3.86 -7.29
C LYS A 343 -24.37 3.94 -8.56
N GLN A 344 -25.66 3.63 -8.45
CA GLN A 344 -26.57 3.76 -9.58
C GLN A 344 -26.85 5.25 -9.89
N VAL A 345 -26.69 5.61 -11.16
CA VAL A 345 -27.03 6.94 -11.70
C VAL A 345 -27.81 6.70 -13.00
N GLY A 346 -29.13 6.90 -12.94
CA GLY A 346 -30.01 6.51 -14.04
C GLY A 346 -29.93 5.00 -14.30
N ASP A 347 -29.68 4.64 -15.56
CA ASP A 347 -29.53 3.24 -16.00
C ASP A 347 -28.07 2.76 -15.98
N ASP A 348 -27.20 3.44 -15.26
CA ASP A 348 -25.78 3.08 -15.17
C ASP A 348 -25.28 2.98 -13.74
N ASP A 349 -24.29 2.08 -13.51
CA ASP A 349 -23.54 1.99 -12.27
C ASP A 349 -22.20 2.75 -12.41
N GLN A 350 -21.96 3.73 -11.56
CA GLN A 350 -20.70 4.48 -11.48
C GLN A 350 -19.79 4.01 -10.34
N GLY A 351 -20.08 2.85 -9.75
CA GLY A 351 -19.32 2.24 -8.67
C GLY A 351 -17.97 1.66 -9.12
N LEU A 352 -17.15 1.35 -8.11
CA LEU A 352 -15.80 0.80 -8.31
C LEU A 352 -15.81 -0.64 -8.83
N ILE A 353 -16.86 -1.42 -8.52
CA ILE A 353 -16.94 -2.85 -8.85
C ILE A 353 -17.22 -3.07 -10.34
N LYS A 354 -18.10 -2.26 -10.94
CA LYS A 354 -18.50 -2.38 -12.36
C LYS A 354 -17.31 -2.49 -13.30
N GLU A 355 -16.36 -1.56 -13.17
CA GLU A 355 -15.17 -1.52 -14.05
C GLU A 355 -14.37 -2.82 -13.98
N SER A 356 -14.26 -3.42 -12.78
CA SER A 356 -13.58 -4.70 -12.57
C SER A 356 -14.30 -5.87 -13.23
N LEU A 357 -15.62 -5.90 -13.15
CA LEU A 357 -16.46 -6.94 -13.77
C LEU A 357 -16.39 -6.85 -15.31
N ILE A 358 -16.43 -5.64 -15.88
CA ILE A 358 -16.30 -5.43 -17.32
C ILE A 358 -14.93 -5.90 -17.82
N ASP A 359 -13.85 -5.49 -17.16
CA ASP A 359 -12.51 -5.90 -17.57
C ASP A 359 -12.29 -7.41 -17.41
N PHE A 360 -12.82 -8.02 -16.36
CA PHE A 360 -12.77 -9.47 -16.19
C PHE A 360 -13.53 -10.18 -17.33
N LEU A 361 -14.72 -9.75 -17.68
CA LEU A 361 -15.53 -10.28 -18.78
C LEU A 361 -14.76 -10.23 -20.11
N ASN A 362 -14.16 -9.07 -20.41
CA ASN A 362 -13.37 -8.85 -21.63
C ASN A 362 -12.14 -9.76 -21.72
N ASN A 363 -11.50 -10.04 -20.58
CA ASN A 363 -10.29 -10.87 -20.52
C ASN A 363 -10.58 -12.38 -20.33
N SER A 364 -11.81 -12.75 -19.98
CA SER A 364 -12.27 -14.13 -19.73
C SER A 364 -13.19 -14.67 -20.84
N LYS A 365 -12.99 -14.23 -22.09
CA LYS A 365 -13.75 -14.69 -23.28
C LYS A 365 -15.26 -14.48 -23.15
N GLY A 366 -15.69 -13.40 -22.52
CA GLY A 366 -17.11 -13.08 -22.31
C GLY A 366 -17.80 -13.89 -21.21
N GLN A 367 -17.04 -14.60 -20.39
CA GLN A 367 -17.59 -15.37 -19.28
C GLN A 367 -17.48 -14.57 -17.97
N PRO A 368 -18.59 -14.43 -17.20
CA PRO A 368 -18.56 -13.75 -15.92
C PRO A 368 -17.90 -14.60 -14.83
N PRO A 369 -17.44 -13.99 -13.71
CA PRO A 369 -16.89 -14.77 -12.61
C PRO A 369 -18.00 -15.57 -11.89
N GLU A 370 -17.74 -16.84 -11.61
CA GLU A 370 -18.56 -17.70 -10.79
C GLU A 370 -18.30 -17.49 -9.30
N GLN A 371 -17.09 -16.99 -8.98
CA GLN A 371 -16.60 -16.79 -7.62
C GLN A 371 -15.93 -15.43 -7.47
N ILE A 372 -16.18 -14.78 -6.34
CA ILE A 372 -15.56 -13.52 -5.96
C ILE A 372 -14.89 -13.68 -4.59
N ILE A 373 -13.56 -13.52 -4.53
CA ILE A 373 -12.81 -13.53 -3.29
C ILE A 373 -12.40 -12.10 -2.95
N ILE A 374 -12.73 -11.62 -1.76
CA ILE A 374 -12.50 -10.25 -1.32
C ILE A 374 -11.52 -10.27 -0.16
N PHE A 375 -10.37 -9.60 -0.34
CA PHE A 375 -9.43 -9.30 0.73
C PHE A 375 -9.53 -7.82 1.10
N ARG A 376 -9.83 -7.51 2.38
CA ARG A 376 -10.02 -6.15 2.91
C ARG A 376 -9.00 -5.84 3.99
N ASP A 377 -8.26 -4.74 3.86
CA ASP A 377 -7.31 -4.24 4.86
C ASP A 377 -7.87 -2.98 5.56
N GLY A 378 -7.34 -2.65 6.71
CA GLY A 378 -7.57 -1.39 7.43
C GLY A 378 -8.72 -1.41 8.43
N VAL A 379 -9.62 -2.38 8.40
CA VAL A 379 -10.79 -2.44 9.29
C VAL A 379 -10.46 -3.10 10.64
N SER A 380 -11.04 -2.56 11.72
CA SER A 380 -10.97 -3.13 13.07
C SER A 380 -12.04 -4.21 13.26
N GLU A 381 -11.90 -5.05 14.29
CA GLU A 381 -12.90 -6.08 14.61
C GLU A 381 -14.31 -5.49 14.84
N GLY A 382 -14.41 -4.33 15.47
CA GLY A 382 -15.69 -3.63 15.64
C GLY A 382 -16.36 -3.17 14.33
N GLN A 383 -15.63 -3.20 13.22
CA GLN A 383 -16.15 -2.82 11.89
C GLN A 383 -16.45 -4.03 11.00
N PHE A 384 -16.22 -5.27 11.46
CA PHE A 384 -16.47 -6.47 10.65
C PHE A 384 -17.90 -6.59 10.17
N ASN A 385 -18.87 -6.30 11.05
CA ASN A 385 -20.27 -6.29 10.65
C ASN A 385 -20.56 -5.26 9.56
N MET A 386 -19.95 -4.08 9.62
CA MET A 386 -20.13 -3.04 8.58
C MET A 386 -19.56 -3.51 7.22
N VAL A 387 -18.48 -4.29 7.21
CA VAL A 387 -17.98 -4.87 5.96
C VAL A 387 -19.01 -5.81 5.35
N LEU A 388 -19.69 -6.62 6.16
CA LEU A 388 -20.74 -7.53 5.68
C LEU A 388 -22.04 -6.80 5.30
N THR A 389 -22.50 -5.87 6.15
CA THR A 389 -23.80 -5.19 5.95
C THR A 389 -23.72 -4.08 4.90
N ASP A 390 -22.63 -3.36 4.82
CA ASP A 390 -22.51 -2.19 3.94
C ASP A 390 -21.70 -2.52 2.68
N GLU A 391 -20.41 -2.98 2.82
CA GLU A 391 -19.54 -3.19 1.66
C GLU A 391 -19.99 -4.42 0.84
N LEU A 392 -20.22 -5.59 1.46
CA LEU A 392 -20.65 -6.79 0.75
C LEU A 392 -22.05 -6.61 0.13
N THR A 393 -22.96 -5.91 0.81
CA THR A 393 -24.28 -5.59 0.25
C THR A 393 -24.15 -4.76 -1.02
N LYS A 394 -23.34 -3.70 -1.04
CA LYS A 394 -23.09 -2.89 -2.24
C LYS A 394 -22.41 -3.68 -3.37
N ILE A 395 -21.48 -4.57 -3.04
CA ILE A 395 -20.86 -5.46 -4.04
C ILE A 395 -21.92 -6.41 -4.63
N THR A 396 -22.79 -6.95 -3.79
CA THR A 396 -23.91 -7.81 -4.20
C THR A 396 -24.90 -7.06 -5.11
N GLU A 397 -25.22 -5.81 -4.77
CA GLU A 397 -26.06 -4.93 -5.61
C GLU A 397 -25.39 -4.65 -6.97
N ALA A 398 -24.09 -4.35 -6.99
CA ALA A 398 -23.34 -4.19 -8.23
C ALA A 398 -23.39 -5.45 -9.10
N CYS A 399 -23.24 -6.63 -8.49
CA CYS A 399 -23.33 -7.91 -9.21
C CYS A 399 -24.75 -8.17 -9.74
N LYS A 400 -25.81 -7.90 -8.96
CA LYS A 400 -27.20 -8.02 -9.41
C LYS A 400 -27.51 -7.08 -10.58
N PHE A 401 -27.10 -5.82 -10.47
CA PHE A 401 -27.27 -4.83 -11.53
C PHE A 401 -26.54 -5.25 -12.81
N PHE A 402 -25.29 -5.68 -12.68
CA PHE A 402 -24.48 -6.16 -13.80
C PHE A 402 -25.09 -7.42 -14.43
N GLY A 403 -25.53 -8.37 -13.61
CA GLY A 403 -26.22 -9.60 -14.04
C GLY A 403 -27.51 -9.33 -14.80
N SER A 404 -28.32 -8.39 -14.33
CA SER A 404 -29.55 -7.97 -15.03
C SER A 404 -29.24 -7.37 -16.39
N LYS A 405 -28.22 -6.52 -16.47
CA LYS A 405 -27.87 -5.78 -17.70
C LYS A 405 -27.22 -6.67 -18.77
N HIS A 406 -26.39 -7.63 -18.36
CA HIS A 406 -25.56 -8.42 -19.29
C HIS A 406 -26.00 -9.88 -19.44
N PHE A 407 -26.73 -10.43 -18.47
CA PHE A 407 -27.06 -11.87 -18.40
C PHE A 407 -28.54 -12.16 -18.12
N GLY A 408 -29.43 -11.15 -18.28
CA GLY A 408 -30.86 -11.30 -18.04
C GLY A 408 -31.21 -11.74 -16.62
N GLY A 409 -30.40 -11.37 -15.63
CA GLY A 409 -30.61 -11.71 -14.22
C GLY A 409 -30.27 -13.16 -13.81
N LYS A 410 -29.71 -13.95 -14.74
CA LYS A 410 -29.40 -15.38 -14.50
C LYS A 410 -28.03 -15.60 -13.86
N TRP A 411 -27.21 -14.55 -13.69
CA TRP A 411 -25.85 -14.64 -13.13
C TRP A 411 -25.80 -14.04 -11.73
N PHE A 412 -25.20 -14.77 -10.81
CA PHE A 412 -24.88 -14.32 -9.47
C PHE A 412 -23.70 -15.16 -8.91
N PRO A 413 -22.59 -14.55 -8.48
CA PRO A 413 -21.40 -15.28 -8.03
C PRO A 413 -21.49 -15.70 -6.56
N LYS A 414 -20.66 -16.67 -6.15
CA LYS A 414 -20.37 -17.00 -4.75
C LYS A 414 -19.33 -16.05 -4.19
N PHE A 415 -19.39 -15.78 -2.88
CA PHE A 415 -18.48 -14.85 -2.21
C PHE A 415 -17.65 -15.53 -1.12
N THR A 416 -16.40 -15.11 -1.00
CA THR A 416 -15.58 -15.29 0.21
C THR A 416 -15.01 -13.94 0.61
N VAL A 417 -15.21 -13.53 1.88
CA VAL A 417 -14.77 -12.23 2.42
C VAL A 417 -13.77 -12.44 3.54
N ILE A 418 -12.59 -11.90 3.37
CA ILE A 418 -11.45 -12.10 4.27
C ILE A 418 -10.88 -10.74 4.65
N ILE A 419 -10.78 -10.49 5.96
CA ILE A 419 -10.07 -9.32 6.48
C ILE A 419 -8.62 -9.69 6.71
N ALA A 420 -7.71 -8.80 6.34
CA ALA A 420 -6.28 -8.93 6.62
C ALA A 420 -5.82 -7.80 7.54
N GLN A 421 -5.41 -8.12 8.75
CA GLN A 421 -4.95 -7.15 9.73
C GLN A 421 -3.45 -7.25 9.96
N LYS A 422 -2.77 -6.11 9.90
CA LYS A 422 -1.36 -5.97 10.31
C LYS A 422 -1.20 -5.11 11.56
N ASN A 423 -2.24 -4.37 11.95
CA ASN A 423 -2.20 -3.47 13.10
C ASN A 423 -2.59 -4.20 14.40
N HIS A 424 -1.77 -5.17 14.79
CA HIS A 424 -1.90 -5.94 16.04
C HIS A 424 -0.53 -6.13 16.70
N HIS A 425 -0.51 -6.62 17.95
CA HIS A 425 0.68 -6.74 18.77
C HIS A 425 1.26 -8.17 18.84
N THR A 426 0.58 -9.18 18.30
CA THR A 426 1.05 -10.57 18.29
C THR A 426 2.37 -10.70 17.53
N ARG A 427 3.33 -11.39 18.14
CA ARG A 427 4.64 -11.72 17.56
C ARG A 427 4.98 -13.18 17.87
N PHE A 428 5.64 -13.83 16.93
CA PHE A 428 6.12 -15.19 17.08
C PHE A 428 7.64 -15.21 17.29
N PHE A 429 8.06 -16.00 18.23
CA PHE A 429 9.46 -16.26 18.53
C PHE A 429 9.69 -17.77 18.48
N LEU A 430 10.80 -18.18 17.89
CA LEU A 430 11.20 -19.57 17.91
C LEU A 430 11.52 -19.99 19.36
N PRO A 431 11.24 -21.25 19.75
CA PRO A 431 11.75 -21.79 21.02
C PRO A 431 13.28 -21.69 21.04
N ASN A 432 13.87 -21.61 22.22
CA ASN A 432 15.31 -21.42 22.40
C ASN A 432 16.11 -22.48 21.63
N GLU A 433 16.73 -22.06 20.51
CA GLU A 433 17.76 -22.86 19.85
C GLU A 433 19.01 -22.94 20.74
N ARG A 434 19.81 -24.00 20.57
CA ARG A 434 21.01 -24.30 21.37
C ARG A 434 22.05 -23.17 21.42
N ASN A 435 21.99 -22.22 20.48
CA ASN A 435 22.80 -20.99 20.47
C ASN A 435 21.99 -19.80 21.00
N ARG A 436 22.21 -19.43 22.26
CA ARG A 436 21.54 -18.30 22.94
C ARG A 436 21.72 -16.93 22.27
N ASN A 437 22.60 -16.80 21.27
CA ASN A 437 22.95 -15.52 20.63
C ASN A 437 22.25 -15.26 19.29
N GLU A 438 21.50 -16.22 18.73
CA GLU A 438 20.85 -16.09 17.43
C GLU A 438 19.38 -16.54 17.49
N VAL A 439 18.52 -15.74 18.12
CA VAL A 439 17.07 -15.94 17.94
C VAL A 439 16.68 -15.32 16.61
N ASN A 440 16.40 -16.17 15.64
CA ASN A 440 15.94 -15.76 14.31
C ASN A 440 14.42 -15.51 14.28
N ASN A 441 13.96 -14.82 13.26
CA ASN A 441 12.54 -14.75 12.94
C ASN A 441 12.02 -16.14 12.54
N VAL A 442 10.71 -16.36 12.74
CA VAL A 442 10.04 -17.55 12.18
C VAL A 442 10.21 -17.60 10.67
N GLN A 443 10.23 -18.81 10.12
CA GLN A 443 10.44 -19.03 8.69
C GLN A 443 9.27 -18.45 7.85
N PRO A 444 9.52 -17.98 6.61
CA PRO A 444 8.44 -17.68 5.67
C PRO A 444 7.55 -18.91 5.45
N GLY A 445 6.25 -18.68 5.37
CA GLY A 445 5.26 -19.74 5.30
C GLY A 445 4.74 -20.21 6.67
N THR A 446 5.25 -19.67 7.79
CA THR A 446 4.74 -20.01 9.12
C THR A 446 3.29 -19.57 9.28
N VAL A 447 2.42 -20.52 9.62
CA VAL A 447 1.00 -20.35 9.95
C VAL A 447 0.74 -20.79 11.38
N VAL A 448 -0.07 -20.01 12.10
CA VAL A 448 -0.63 -20.36 13.40
C VAL A 448 -2.14 -20.17 13.32
N ASP A 449 -2.90 -21.24 13.49
CA ASP A 449 -4.36 -21.28 13.36
C ASP A 449 -5.05 -21.91 14.59
N LYS A 450 -4.31 -22.12 15.67
CA LYS A 450 -4.79 -22.71 16.93
C LYS A 450 -4.20 -21.97 18.13
N GLY A 451 -4.86 -22.10 19.26
CA GLY A 451 -4.39 -21.63 20.55
C GLY A 451 -4.58 -20.13 20.82
N ILE A 452 -4.32 -19.29 19.83
CA ILE A 452 -4.47 -17.83 19.92
C ILE A 452 -5.51 -17.27 18.93
N CYS A 453 -6.17 -18.14 18.21
CA CYS A 453 -7.22 -17.80 17.26
C CYS A 453 -8.59 -17.77 17.92
N HIS A 454 -9.58 -17.20 17.24
CA HIS A 454 -10.93 -17.07 17.75
C HIS A 454 -11.60 -18.45 17.95
N PRO A 455 -12.30 -18.70 19.07
CA PRO A 455 -12.83 -20.04 19.37
C PRO A 455 -14.00 -20.49 18.49
N ARG A 456 -14.66 -19.57 17.78
CA ARG A 456 -15.84 -19.86 16.94
C ARG A 456 -15.66 -19.49 15.47
N ASN A 457 -14.95 -18.36 15.20
CA ASN A 457 -14.76 -17.85 13.86
C ASN A 457 -13.44 -18.36 13.32
N TYR A 458 -13.38 -18.57 12.01
CA TYR A 458 -12.16 -19.00 11.37
C TYR A 458 -11.21 -17.82 11.15
N ASP A 459 -10.07 -17.85 11.77
CA ASP A 459 -8.97 -16.91 11.62
C ASP A 459 -7.62 -17.61 11.75
N PHE A 460 -6.58 -17.02 11.23
CA PHE A 460 -5.22 -17.52 11.33
C PHE A 460 -4.19 -16.41 11.16
N TYR A 461 -3.00 -16.64 11.71
CA TYR A 461 -1.85 -15.77 11.53
C TYR A 461 -0.88 -16.38 10.52
N MET A 462 -0.36 -15.55 9.62
CA MET A 462 0.62 -15.99 8.62
C MET A 462 1.83 -15.06 8.54
N CYS A 463 3.05 -15.63 8.58
CA CYS A 463 4.29 -14.98 8.22
C CYS A 463 4.73 -15.46 6.83
N ALA A 464 4.16 -14.89 5.76
CA ALA A 464 4.46 -15.31 4.38
C ALA A 464 5.87 -14.90 3.90
N HIS A 465 6.51 -13.91 4.54
CA HIS A 465 7.76 -13.29 4.10
C HIS A 465 8.88 -13.43 5.11
N ALA A 466 10.13 -13.34 4.64
CA ALA A 466 11.30 -13.23 5.53
C ALA A 466 11.40 -11.82 6.12
N GLY A 467 11.47 -11.72 7.45
CA GLY A 467 11.78 -10.47 8.11
C GLY A 467 13.22 -10.05 7.83
N MET A 468 13.41 -8.97 7.06
CA MET A 468 14.75 -8.45 6.74
C MET A 468 15.31 -7.55 7.84
N ILE A 469 14.45 -6.89 8.58
CA ILE A 469 14.82 -5.88 9.58
C ILE A 469 13.88 -6.03 10.78
N GLY A 470 14.45 -6.26 11.95
CA GLY A 470 13.70 -6.38 13.19
C GLY A 470 12.92 -7.70 13.32
N THR A 471 11.88 -7.70 14.13
CA THR A 471 11.01 -8.86 14.39
C THR A 471 9.88 -8.92 13.36
N THR A 472 9.69 -10.07 12.71
CA THR A 472 8.60 -10.29 11.75
C THR A 472 7.24 -10.05 12.41
N ARG A 473 6.39 -9.32 11.71
CA ARG A 473 4.99 -9.15 12.09
C ARG A 473 4.14 -10.07 11.23
N PRO A 474 3.42 -11.05 11.81
CA PRO A 474 2.48 -11.85 11.06
C PRO A 474 1.34 -10.98 10.53
N THR A 475 0.66 -11.42 9.49
CA THR A 475 -0.64 -10.88 9.10
C THR A 475 -1.71 -11.77 9.71
N HIS A 476 -2.73 -11.19 10.32
CA HIS A 476 -3.88 -11.88 10.87
C HIS A 476 -5.02 -11.83 9.85
N TYR A 477 -5.47 -12.98 9.40
CA TYR A 477 -6.56 -13.13 8.44
C TYR A 477 -7.81 -13.63 9.16
N HIS A 478 -8.95 -12.96 8.94
CA HIS A 478 -10.26 -13.33 9.47
C HIS A 478 -11.21 -13.62 8.33
N VAL A 479 -11.82 -14.79 8.30
CA VAL A 479 -12.83 -15.17 7.31
C VAL A 479 -14.21 -14.78 7.84
N LEU A 480 -14.80 -13.74 7.25
CA LEU A 480 -16.11 -13.25 7.68
C LEU A 480 -17.27 -13.96 6.98
N HIS A 481 -17.05 -14.40 5.75
CA HIS A 481 -18.05 -15.06 4.92
C HIS A 481 -17.38 -15.99 3.91
N ASP A 482 -17.95 -17.18 3.67
CA ASP A 482 -17.41 -18.13 2.69
C ASP A 482 -18.51 -19.01 2.07
N ASP A 483 -19.01 -18.64 0.90
CA ASP A 483 -19.93 -19.46 0.07
C ASP A 483 -19.18 -20.42 -0.85
N ILE A 484 -17.89 -20.16 -1.09
CA ILE A 484 -17.06 -20.99 -1.98
C ILE A 484 -16.73 -22.33 -1.32
N GLY A 485 -16.57 -22.33 0.00
CA GLY A 485 -16.35 -23.52 0.81
C GLY A 485 -14.88 -23.93 0.88
N PHE A 486 -14.00 -22.98 1.20
CA PHE A 486 -12.59 -23.28 1.41
C PHE A 486 -12.36 -24.14 2.66
N SER A 487 -11.56 -25.19 2.51
CA SER A 487 -10.95 -25.80 3.69
C SER A 487 -9.90 -24.84 4.28
N PRO A 488 -9.56 -24.94 5.57
CA PRO A 488 -8.48 -24.17 6.17
C PRO A 488 -7.16 -24.27 5.40
N ASP A 489 -6.80 -25.45 4.94
CA ASP A 489 -5.56 -25.69 4.21
C ASP A 489 -5.57 -25.03 2.82
N ASP A 490 -6.67 -25.17 2.08
CA ASP A 490 -6.83 -24.56 0.75
C ASP A 490 -6.75 -23.03 0.82
N LEU A 491 -7.39 -22.43 1.82
CA LEU A 491 -7.38 -20.97 1.99
C LEU A 491 -5.99 -20.46 2.41
N GLN A 492 -5.33 -21.15 3.33
CA GLN A 492 -3.99 -20.78 3.77
C GLN A 492 -2.97 -20.94 2.62
N GLU A 493 -3.10 -21.99 1.81
CA GLU A 493 -2.29 -22.15 0.59
C GLU A 493 -2.54 -21.02 -0.40
N LEU A 494 -3.80 -20.65 -0.65
CA LEU A 494 -4.14 -19.53 -1.53
C LEU A 494 -3.53 -18.21 -1.03
N VAL A 495 -3.68 -17.91 0.26
CA VAL A 495 -3.13 -16.69 0.88
C VAL A 495 -1.59 -16.68 0.78
N HIS A 496 -0.95 -17.82 1.00
CA HIS A 496 0.49 -17.96 0.83
C HIS A 496 0.92 -17.75 -0.62
N ASN A 497 0.24 -18.38 -1.58
CA ASN A 497 0.47 -18.21 -3.01
C ASN A 497 0.34 -16.74 -3.44
N LEU A 498 -0.70 -16.04 -2.97
CA LEU A 498 -0.93 -14.61 -3.27
C LEU A 498 0.16 -13.68 -2.72
N SER A 499 0.98 -14.11 -1.77
CA SER A 499 2.13 -13.35 -1.30
C SER A 499 3.34 -13.39 -2.25
N TYR A 500 3.36 -14.32 -3.23
CA TYR A 500 4.42 -14.49 -4.22
C TYR A 500 4.10 -13.91 -5.61
N VAL A 501 2.85 -13.53 -5.89
CA VAL A 501 2.45 -12.97 -7.20
C VAL A 501 2.75 -11.48 -7.37
N TYR A 502 3.42 -10.86 -6.40
CA TYR A 502 3.73 -9.44 -6.41
C TYR A 502 4.81 -9.08 -7.42
N GLN A 503 4.42 -8.47 -8.53
CA GLN A 503 5.28 -8.24 -9.70
C GLN A 503 6.35 -7.15 -9.52
N ARG A 504 6.37 -6.41 -8.39
CA ARG A 504 7.32 -5.31 -8.17
C ARG A 504 8.63 -5.72 -7.50
N SER A 505 8.70 -6.89 -6.93
CA SER A 505 9.88 -7.39 -6.19
C SER A 505 10.14 -8.86 -6.45
N THR A 506 11.30 -9.32 -6.04
CA THR A 506 11.75 -10.71 -6.07
C THR A 506 11.76 -11.30 -4.65
N THR A 507 10.77 -10.92 -3.85
CA THR A 507 10.58 -11.44 -2.49
C THR A 507 9.10 -11.59 -2.20
N ALA A 508 8.75 -12.63 -1.47
CA ALA A 508 7.42 -12.77 -0.92
C ALA A 508 7.08 -11.55 -0.03
N ILE A 509 5.85 -11.10 -0.09
CA ILE A 509 5.36 -9.95 0.68
C ILE A 509 4.57 -10.40 1.89
N SER A 510 4.41 -9.50 2.86
CA SER A 510 3.82 -9.82 4.16
C SER A 510 2.29 -9.94 4.18
N ILE A 511 1.63 -9.57 3.10
CA ILE A 511 0.17 -9.59 2.92
C ILE A 511 -0.12 -10.00 1.47
N VAL A 512 -1.31 -10.44 1.17
CA VAL A 512 -1.69 -10.81 -0.21
C VAL A 512 -1.50 -9.66 -1.20
N ALA A 513 -1.01 -9.96 -2.40
CA ALA A 513 -0.66 -8.95 -3.40
C ALA A 513 -1.80 -7.98 -3.78
N PRO A 514 -3.07 -8.41 -3.94
CA PRO A 514 -4.15 -7.48 -4.28
C PRO A 514 -4.34 -6.36 -3.26
N ILE A 515 -4.23 -6.61 -1.95
CA ILE A 515 -4.26 -5.56 -0.92
C ILE A 515 -3.06 -4.61 -1.08
N TYR A 516 -1.86 -5.17 -1.25
CA TYR A 516 -0.66 -4.34 -1.38
C TYR A 516 -0.71 -3.44 -2.61
N TYR A 517 -1.31 -3.92 -3.69
CA TYR A 517 -1.59 -3.12 -4.88
C TYR A 517 -2.66 -2.05 -4.64
N ALA A 518 -3.73 -2.34 -3.88
CA ALA A 518 -4.74 -1.36 -3.50
C ALA A 518 -4.11 -0.19 -2.72
N HIS A 519 -3.27 -0.51 -1.73
CA HIS A 519 -2.49 0.49 -1.00
C HIS A 519 -1.63 1.37 -1.93
N HIS A 520 -0.94 0.76 -2.90
CA HIS A 520 -0.14 1.52 -3.87
C HIS A 520 -0.97 2.38 -4.81
N ALA A 521 -2.11 1.88 -5.29
CA ALA A 521 -3.02 2.62 -6.15
C ALA A 521 -3.57 3.86 -5.43
N ALA A 522 -4.10 3.68 -4.21
CA ALA A 522 -4.59 4.78 -3.38
C ALA A 522 -3.49 5.82 -3.12
N ALA A 523 -2.32 5.39 -2.65
CA ALA A 523 -1.20 6.28 -2.35
C ALA A 523 -0.65 7.02 -3.58
N GLN A 524 -0.70 6.43 -4.77
CA GLN A 524 -0.23 7.08 -6.00
C GLN A 524 -1.24 8.11 -6.51
N VAL A 525 -2.53 7.75 -6.57
CA VAL A 525 -3.57 8.64 -7.10
C VAL A 525 -3.85 9.81 -6.15
N ALA A 526 -3.72 9.60 -4.84
CA ALA A 526 -3.77 10.69 -3.85
C ALA A 526 -2.77 11.83 -4.13
N LYS A 527 -1.65 11.54 -4.81
CA LYS A 527 -0.64 12.55 -5.18
C LYS A 527 -0.94 13.31 -6.48
N PHE A 528 -1.99 12.94 -7.22
CA PHE A 528 -2.38 13.66 -8.45
C PHE A 528 -2.96 15.05 -8.17
N THR A 529 -3.62 15.19 -7.04
CA THR A 529 -4.06 16.44 -6.44
C THR A 529 -3.28 16.67 -5.17
N ARG A 530 -2.84 17.90 -4.94
CA ARG A 530 -2.25 18.28 -3.64
C ARG A 530 -3.40 18.43 -2.63
N LEU A 531 -3.93 17.29 -2.20
CA LEU A 531 -5.03 17.26 -1.24
C LEU A 531 -4.64 17.95 0.09
N ASP A 532 -3.35 17.98 0.41
CA ASP A 532 -2.83 18.68 1.60
C ASP A 532 -3.01 20.21 1.49
N ASP A 533 -2.83 20.82 0.31
CA ASP A 533 -3.01 22.25 0.08
C ASP A 533 -4.49 22.67 0.21
N MET A 534 -5.42 21.73 0.01
CA MET A 534 -6.87 22.01 0.13
C MET A 534 -7.36 22.08 1.58
N SER A 535 -6.60 21.52 2.55
CA SER A 535 -6.95 21.56 3.96
C SER A 535 -6.70 22.95 4.59
N GLU A 536 -5.77 23.72 4.05
CA GLU A 536 -5.43 25.06 4.55
C GLU A 536 -6.45 26.10 4.14
N THR A 537 -7.09 25.95 2.98
CA THR A 537 -8.14 26.88 2.51
C THR A 537 -9.50 26.67 3.19
N SER A 538 -9.74 25.49 3.78
CA SER A 538 -11.01 25.18 4.47
C SER A 538 -11.07 25.66 5.92
N SER A 539 -9.94 26.08 6.51
CA SER A 539 -9.86 26.45 7.94
C SER A 539 -10.27 27.90 8.24
N SER A 540 -10.50 28.74 7.24
CA SER A 540 -10.74 30.18 7.43
C SER A 540 -12.21 30.59 7.56
N HIS A 541 -13.20 29.73 7.28
CA HIS A 541 -14.64 30.06 7.43
C HIS A 541 -15.47 28.83 7.83
N ALA A 542 -15.41 28.42 9.08
CA ALA A 542 -16.30 27.40 9.65
C ALA A 542 -17.43 28.05 10.44
N SER A 543 -18.46 28.54 9.79
CA SER A 543 -19.79 28.74 10.37
C SER A 543 -20.77 27.86 9.64
N GLN A 544 -21.34 26.85 10.35
CA GLN A 544 -22.57 26.08 10.06
C GLN A 544 -23.01 25.98 8.57
N ALA A 545 -22.14 25.48 7.70
CA ALA A 545 -22.51 25.10 6.33
C ALA A 545 -22.40 23.58 6.20
N GLU A 546 -23.24 22.98 5.35
CA GLU A 546 -23.14 21.58 4.95
C GLU A 546 -21.67 21.21 4.60
N PRO A 547 -21.20 20.00 4.94
CA PRO A 547 -19.84 19.60 4.64
C PRO A 547 -19.58 19.77 3.14
N ALA A 548 -18.55 20.55 2.80
CA ALA A 548 -18.18 20.79 1.42
C ALA A 548 -18.06 19.46 0.65
N PRO A 549 -18.53 19.37 -0.62
CA PRO A 549 -18.47 18.14 -1.37
C PRO A 549 -17.02 17.65 -1.49
N VAL A 550 -16.82 16.35 -1.29
CA VAL A 550 -15.50 15.71 -1.37
C VAL A 550 -14.98 15.89 -2.79
N PRO A 551 -13.80 16.50 -3.02
CA PRO A 551 -13.26 16.71 -4.34
C PRO A 551 -12.99 15.36 -5.02
N GLU A 552 -13.45 15.22 -6.27
CA GLU A 552 -13.19 14.03 -7.07
C GLU A 552 -11.74 14.05 -7.59
N LEU A 553 -11.11 12.87 -7.54
CA LEU A 553 -9.81 12.67 -8.16
C LEU A 553 -9.92 12.64 -9.70
N PRO A 554 -8.91 13.14 -10.42
CA PRO A 554 -8.85 12.95 -11.87
C PRO A 554 -8.95 11.46 -12.22
N ARG A 555 -9.86 11.12 -13.12
CA ARG A 555 -9.99 9.74 -13.61
C ARG A 555 -8.78 9.38 -14.48
N LEU A 556 -8.38 8.12 -14.43
CA LEU A 556 -7.35 7.61 -15.31
C LEU A 556 -7.85 7.63 -16.77
N HIS A 557 -6.92 7.93 -17.67
CA HIS A 557 -7.21 7.84 -19.09
C HIS A 557 -7.52 6.39 -19.50
N PRO A 558 -8.48 6.11 -20.40
CA PRO A 558 -8.84 4.74 -20.79
C PRO A 558 -7.66 3.86 -21.20
N ASP A 559 -6.67 4.40 -21.89
CA ASP A 559 -5.49 3.66 -22.35
C ASP A 559 -4.59 3.10 -21.23
N VAL A 560 -4.73 3.60 -20.02
CA VAL A 560 -3.93 3.14 -18.86
C VAL A 560 -4.80 2.57 -17.73
N ALA A 561 -6.12 2.72 -17.81
CA ALA A 561 -7.04 2.34 -16.74
C ALA A 561 -6.94 0.85 -16.37
N SER A 562 -6.78 -0.03 -17.38
CA SER A 562 -6.63 -1.47 -17.18
C SER A 562 -5.17 -1.92 -16.97
N SER A 563 -4.21 -0.98 -16.92
CA SER A 563 -2.80 -1.27 -16.67
C SER A 563 -2.49 -1.39 -15.18
N MET A 564 -1.38 -2.06 -14.85
CA MET A 564 -0.84 -2.07 -13.48
C MET A 564 -0.04 -0.77 -13.20
N PHE A 565 -0.61 0.39 -13.48
CA PHE A 565 0.06 1.70 -13.34
C PHE A 565 0.65 1.95 -11.94
N PHE A 566 0.07 1.33 -10.94
CA PHE A 566 0.45 1.39 -9.52
C PHE A 566 1.70 0.53 -9.19
N CYS A 567 2.15 -0.30 -10.10
CA CYS A 567 3.37 -1.11 -9.96
C CYS A 567 4.67 -0.30 -9.92
#